data_fc5612effc95cfa507ea0a4ef8fb01ed
#
_entry.id   fc5612effc95cfa507ea0a4ef8fb01ed
#
_cell.length_a   1.000
_cell.length_b   1.000
_cell.length_c   1.000
_cell.angle_alpha   90.00
_cell.angle_beta   90.00
_cell.angle_gamma   90.00
#
_symmetry.space_group_name_H-M   'P 1'
#
loop_
_entity.id
_entity.type
_entity.pdbx_description
1 polymer ?
#
loop_
_entity_poly.entity_id
_entity_poly.type
_entity_poly.pdbx_seq_one_letter_code
_entity_poly.pdbx_strand_id
1 'polypeptide(L)'
;MINGGRAQRRKDFAIDDFCKITNYEKLSPDLDLIAAWGPELVIVDEAQRVKNWNTIAARALKRIDSSYAIVLTGTPLENKLEELISIVQFVDQHRLGPTWKLLHEHQVKDDAGRVTGYTGLEKIGQTLAPVMIRRRKSEVLRQLPVRTDQNLLVPMTEMQMLYHQENADIVTKIVQRWRKTRFLSEIDQRRLTCALQNMRMSCNSTWLLDHETDHGVKADELAALFDDLFVDSEAKAVVFSQWTRTHDIVIRRLEARGVGYVSFHGGVPSDKRPALIERFRDDPACRVFLSTDAGSTGLNLQHASTLVNMDLPWNPAILEQRIARIHRMGQTRPVRVINFVSKGTIEEGMLSVLAFKRSLSAGILDGGSGEISLGGSRLNRFMKDVENVTGSMGEGEAVTPAEEVTNIVAADDVASGEDPTADREPARTEGSAVPPRDTSPDSWQALVQVGTQFIGALMAAHNPRASAHPWIERDPATGAQSLRMPLPPPEITRQLANALAALADTLRGHLT
;
A
#
# COMPACT_ATOMS: atom_id res chain seq x y z
N MET A 1 14.34 13.05 -19.30
CA MET A 1 13.31 12.68 -18.33
C MET A 1 12.51 13.92 -17.96
N ILE A 2 11.18 13.89 -18.03
CA ILE A 2 10.31 15.06 -17.82
C ILE A 2 10.00 15.20 -16.33
N ASN A 3 10.60 16.21 -15.67
CA ASN A 3 10.51 16.41 -14.22
C ASN A 3 10.21 17.86 -13.82
N GLY A 4 9.97 18.10 -12.53
CA GLY A 4 9.77 19.45 -11.98
C GLY A 4 8.37 20.02 -12.20
N GLY A 5 8.24 21.34 -12.04
CA GLY A 5 7.00 22.10 -12.26
C GLY A 5 6.66 22.23 -13.74
N ARG A 6 5.42 22.65 -14.05
CA ARG A 6 4.95 22.73 -15.45
C ARG A 6 5.83 23.61 -16.36
N ALA A 7 6.37 24.71 -15.84
CA ALA A 7 7.26 25.59 -16.61
C ALA A 7 8.57 24.88 -17.02
N GLN A 8 9.13 24.05 -16.13
CA GLN A 8 10.30 23.24 -16.45
C GLN A 8 9.94 22.15 -17.46
N ARG A 9 8.84 21.43 -17.25
CA ARG A 9 8.40 20.38 -18.18
C ARG A 9 8.13 20.89 -19.58
N ARG A 10 7.60 22.13 -19.72
CA ARG A 10 7.45 22.79 -21.04
C ARG A 10 8.80 22.95 -21.74
N LYS A 11 9.85 23.34 -21.00
CA LYS A 11 11.21 23.43 -21.54
C LYS A 11 11.73 22.05 -21.94
N ASP A 12 11.53 21.04 -21.07
CA ASP A 12 11.96 19.68 -21.33
C ASP A 12 11.27 19.08 -22.57
N PHE A 13 9.97 19.37 -22.79
CA PHE A 13 9.26 18.95 -24.02
C PHE A 13 9.73 19.68 -25.28
N ALA A 14 10.21 20.92 -25.16
CA ALA A 14 10.70 21.70 -26.28
C ALA A 14 12.11 21.27 -26.76
N ILE A 15 12.85 20.50 -25.96
CA ILE A 15 14.14 19.93 -26.39
C ILE A 15 13.87 18.84 -27.44
N ASP A 16 14.66 18.81 -28.49
CA ASP A 16 14.58 17.77 -29.54
C ASP A 16 15.30 16.50 -29.09
N ASP A 17 14.66 15.78 -28.14
CA ASP A 17 15.13 14.49 -27.65
C ASP A 17 14.40 13.35 -28.38
N PHE A 18 15.14 12.30 -28.76
CA PHE A 18 14.59 11.09 -29.36
C PHE A 18 13.54 10.38 -28.46
N CYS A 19 13.70 10.45 -27.13
CA CYS A 19 12.81 9.77 -26.19
C CYS A 19 12.50 10.67 -24.98
N LYS A 20 11.23 10.74 -24.59
CA LYS A 20 10.79 11.45 -23.39
C LYS A 20 10.14 10.48 -22.42
N ILE A 21 10.60 10.48 -21.17
CA ILE A 21 10.10 9.63 -20.09
C ILE A 21 9.32 10.49 -19.11
N THR A 22 8.07 10.12 -18.86
CA THR A 22 7.18 10.79 -17.89
C THR A 22 6.41 9.78 -17.04
N ASN A 23 5.65 10.23 -16.06
CA ASN A 23 4.81 9.39 -15.22
C ASN A 23 3.32 9.60 -15.49
N TYR A 24 2.48 8.68 -15.02
CA TYR A 24 1.03 8.69 -15.26
C TYR A 24 0.32 9.93 -14.70
N GLU A 25 0.79 10.44 -13.58
CA GLU A 25 0.19 11.59 -12.89
C GLU A 25 0.36 12.89 -13.70
N LYS A 26 1.38 12.95 -14.55
CA LYS A 26 1.68 14.11 -15.39
C LYS A 26 0.98 14.07 -16.75
N LEU A 27 0.41 12.94 -17.16
CA LEU A 27 -0.22 12.81 -18.48
C LEU A 27 -1.35 13.82 -18.69
N SER A 28 -2.28 13.93 -17.74
CA SER A 28 -3.43 14.83 -17.89
C SER A 28 -3.04 16.31 -17.94
N PRO A 29 -2.18 16.83 -17.03
CA PRO A 29 -1.77 18.24 -17.11
C PRO A 29 -0.83 18.59 -18.27
N ASP A 30 -0.20 17.61 -18.91
CA ASP A 30 0.78 17.84 -19.97
C ASP A 30 0.33 17.33 -21.36
N LEU A 31 -0.95 17.00 -21.53
CA LEU A 31 -1.47 16.49 -22.81
C LEU A 31 -1.20 17.42 -23.99
N ASP A 32 -1.30 18.72 -23.80
CA ASP A 32 -0.99 19.73 -24.80
C ASP A 32 0.50 19.72 -25.22
N LEU A 33 1.39 19.50 -24.25
CA LEU A 33 2.83 19.40 -24.50
C LEU A 33 3.19 18.11 -25.22
N ILE A 34 2.55 16.99 -24.83
CA ILE A 34 2.70 15.69 -25.49
C ILE A 34 2.20 15.76 -26.94
N ALA A 35 1.02 16.34 -27.15
CA ALA A 35 0.45 16.50 -28.48
C ALA A 35 1.31 17.41 -29.37
N ALA A 36 1.87 18.50 -28.83
CA ALA A 36 2.76 19.39 -29.57
C ALA A 36 4.10 18.72 -29.92
N TRP A 37 4.59 17.79 -29.10
CA TRP A 37 5.78 17.00 -29.40
C TRP A 37 5.51 15.91 -30.44
N GLY A 38 4.28 15.33 -30.49
CA GLY A 38 3.84 14.37 -31.49
C GLY A 38 4.57 13.04 -31.46
N PRO A 39 4.38 12.19 -30.42
CA PRO A 39 5.08 10.92 -30.32
C PRO A 39 4.61 9.95 -31.43
N GLU A 40 5.54 9.35 -32.17
CA GLU A 40 5.23 8.27 -33.10
C GLU A 40 4.97 6.95 -32.40
N LEU A 41 5.66 6.70 -31.30
CA LEU A 41 5.56 5.49 -30.47
C LEU A 41 5.34 5.87 -29.02
N VAL A 42 4.31 5.26 -28.40
CA VAL A 42 4.08 5.36 -26.95
C VAL A 42 4.31 4.00 -26.30
N ILE A 43 5.21 3.95 -25.31
CA ILE A 43 5.48 2.75 -24.50
C ILE A 43 4.89 2.97 -23.12
N VAL A 44 3.98 2.10 -22.71
CA VAL A 44 3.29 2.14 -21.41
C VAL A 44 3.79 0.99 -20.56
N ASP A 45 4.57 1.32 -19.51
CA ASP A 45 5.07 0.33 -18.57
C ASP A 45 4.15 0.21 -17.36
N GLU A 46 4.03 -1.01 -16.78
CA GLU A 46 3.13 -1.31 -15.66
C GLU A 46 1.67 -0.86 -15.92
N ALA A 47 1.12 -1.24 -17.07
CA ALA A 47 -0.19 -0.79 -17.56
C ALA A 47 -1.37 -1.16 -16.64
N GLN A 48 -1.19 -2.07 -15.68
CA GLN A 48 -2.20 -2.32 -14.64
C GLN A 48 -2.54 -1.06 -13.83
N ARG A 49 -1.71 -0.02 -13.84
CA ARG A 49 -2.02 1.28 -13.23
C ARG A 49 -3.16 2.02 -13.94
N VAL A 50 -3.39 1.75 -15.21
CA VAL A 50 -4.44 2.37 -16.04
C VAL A 50 -5.54 1.40 -16.47
N LYS A 51 -5.60 0.23 -15.83
CA LYS A 51 -6.63 -0.80 -16.09
C LYS A 51 -8.07 -0.34 -15.87
N ASN A 52 -8.28 0.69 -15.04
CA ASN A 52 -9.57 1.31 -14.85
C ASN A 52 -9.69 2.52 -15.79
N TRP A 53 -10.48 2.39 -16.86
CA TRP A 53 -10.72 3.40 -17.88
C TRP A 53 -11.33 4.71 -17.39
N ASN A 54 -11.97 4.70 -16.20
CA ASN A 54 -12.55 5.90 -15.60
C ASN A 54 -11.54 6.80 -14.87
N THR A 55 -10.29 6.35 -14.70
CA THR A 55 -9.27 7.18 -14.07
C THR A 55 -8.83 8.32 -14.98
N ILE A 56 -8.43 9.44 -14.37
CA ILE A 56 -7.90 10.60 -15.10
C ILE A 56 -6.71 10.19 -15.98
N ALA A 57 -5.80 9.37 -15.44
CA ALA A 57 -4.62 8.90 -16.16
C ALA A 57 -4.99 8.02 -17.37
N ALA A 58 -5.94 7.08 -17.22
CA ALA A 58 -6.38 6.22 -18.32
C ALA A 58 -7.06 7.02 -19.44
N ARG A 59 -7.90 8.00 -19.08
CA ARG A 59 -8.54 8.91 -20.05
C ARG A 59 -7.54 9.81 -20.75
N ALA A 60 -6.51 10.30 -20.03
CA ALA A 60 -5.46 11.10 -20.61
C ALA A 60 -4.62 10.27 -21.59
N LEU A 61 -4.23 9.04 -21.19
CA LEU A 61 -3.46 8.13 -22.03
C LEU A 61 -4.17 7.86 -23.37
N LYS A 62 -5.48 7.58 -23.35
CA LYS A 62 -6.29 7.34 -24.57
C LYS A 62 -6.43 8.54 -25.49
N ARG A 63 -6.07 9.74 -25.04
CA ARG A 63 -6.10 10.98 -25.85
C ARG A 63 -4.76 11.27 -26.52
N ILE A 64 -3.72 10.50 -26.22
CA ILE A 64 -2.43 10.65 -26.89
C ILE A 64 -2.57 10.01 -28.27
N ASP A 65 -2.35 10.81 -29.29
CA ASP A 65 -2.29 10.34 -30.68
C ASP A 65 -0.88 9.85 -30.99
N SER A 66 -0.76 8.59 -31.44
CA SER A 66 0.51 7.99 -31.83
C SER A 66 0.28 6.87 -32.84
N SER A 67 1.18 6.73 -33.79
CA SER A 67 1.09 5.69 -34.85
C SER A 67 1.27 4.28 -34.28
N TYR A 68 2.05 4.14 -33.19
CA TYR A 68 2.40 2.87 -32.59
C TYR A 68 2.24 2.92 -31.06
N ALA A 69 1.80 1.80 -30.48
CA ALA A 69 1.68 1.63 -29.03
C ALA A 69 2.24 0.28 -28.57
N ILE A 70 3.04 0.29 -27.51
CA ILE A 70 3.50 -0.90 -26.82
C ILE A 70 3.07 -0.82 -25.36
N VAL A 71 2.43 -1.86 -24.88
CA VAL A 71 1.98 -1.96 -23.50
C VAL A 71 2.71 -3.11 -22.81
N LEU A 72 3.38 -2.79 -21.71
CA LEU A 72 4.06 -3.75 -20.87
C LEU A 72 3.28 -3.93 -19.55
N THR A 73 2.95 -5.17 -19.22
CA THR A 73 2.26 -5.49 -17.97
C THR A 73 2.58 -6.91 -17.52
N GLY A 74 2.81 -7.09 -16.24
CA GLY A 74 2.99 -8.43 -15.63
C GLY A 74 1.66 -9.14 -15.39
N THR A 75 0.55 -8.39 -15.27
CA THR A 75 -0.78 -8.91 -14.94
C THR A 75 -1.87 -8.16 -15.72
N PRO A 76 -2.09 -8.52 -17.00
CA PRO A 76 -3.07 -7.82 -17.83
C PRO A 76 -4.51 -8.04 -17.36
N LEU A 77 -4.75 -9.11 -16.59
CA LEU A 77 -6.06 -9.47 -16.06
C LEU A 77 -5.92 -9.89 -14.60
N GLU A 78 -6.44 -9.09 -13.69
CA GLU A 78 -6.44 -9.41 -12.25
C GLU A 78 -7.84 -9.76 -11.73
N ASN A 79 -8.85 -8.96 -12.11
CA ASN A 79 -10.18 -9.07 -11.50
C ASN A 79 -11.34 -9.08 -12.49
N LYS A 80 -11.22 -8.41 -13.63
CA LYS A 80 -12.33 -8.20 -14.58
C LYS A 80 -11.87 -8.17 -16.02
N LEU A 81 -12.71 -8.69 -16.92
CA LEU A 81 -12.47 -8.63 -18.36
C LEU A 81 -12.36 -7.18 -18.88
N GLU A 82 -13.09 -6.25 -18.26
CA GLU A 82 -13.03 -4.81 -18.58
C GLU A 82 -11.64 -4.20 -18.38
N GLU A 83 -10.83 -4.76 -17.46
CA GLU A 83 -9.44 -4.32 -17.25
C GLU A 83 -8.58 -4.63 -18.49
N LEU A 84 -8.73 -5.84 -19.05
CA LEU A 84 -8.07 -6.25 -20.28
C LEU A 84 -8.52 -5.39 -21.46
N ILE A 85 -9.84 -5.15 -21.58
CA ILE A 85 -10.40 -4.29 -22.65
C ILE A 85 -9.78 -2.90 -22.59
N SER A 86 -9.68 -2.31 -21.41
CA SER A 86 -9.10 -0.97 -21.23
C SER A 86 -7.66 -0.88 -21.74
N ILE A 87 -6.86 -1.91 -21.48
CA ILE A 87 -5.46 -1.99 -21.92
C ILE A 87 -5.39 -2.20 -23.44
N VAL A 88 -6.16 -3.14 -23.97
CA VAL A 88 -6.15 -3.48 -25.40
C VAL A 88 -6.63 -2.32 -26.26
N GLN A 89 -7.62 -1.57 -25.82
CA GLN A 89 -8.13 -0.38 -26.53
C GLN A 89 -7.10 0.74 -26.71
N PHE A 90 -6.06 0.76 -25.90
CA PHE A 90 -4.97 1.69 -26.10
C PHE A 90 -4.04 1.24 -27.23
N VAL A 91 -3.83 -0.07 -27.40
CA VAL A 91 -3.00 -0.63 -28.48
C VAL A 91 -3.75 -0.67 -29.81
N ASP A 92 -4.99 -1.16 -29.78
CA ASP A 92 -5.88 -1.26 -30.94
C ASP A 92 -7.33 -1.11 -30.47
N GLN A 93 -7.89 0.06 -30.72
CA GLN A 93 -9.23 0.43 -30.26
C GLN A 93 -10.33 -0.50 -30.79
N HIS A 94 -10.13 -1.09 -31.97
CA HIS A 94 -11.14 -1.87 -32.67
C HIS A 94 -10.95 -3.39 -32.55
N ARG A 95 -9.81 -3.85 -32.00
CA ARG A 95 -9.43 -5.28 -31.93
C ARG A 95 -10.50 -6.17 -31.30
N LEU A 96 -11.03 -5.75 -30.16
CA LEU A 96 -12.04 -6.50 -29.42
C LEU A 96 -13.47 -6.16 -29.80
N GLY A 97 -13.65 -5.24 -30.77
CA GLY A 97 -14.97 -4.75 -31.17
C GLY A 97 -15.65 -3.89 -30.09
N PRO A 98 -16.97 -3.66 -30.22
CA PRO A 98 -17.71 -2.86 -29.26
C PRO A 98 -17.74 -3.51 -27.90
N THR A 99 -17.33 -2.79 -26.86
CA THR A 99 -17.23 -3.27 -25.47
C THR A 99 -18.52 -3.93 -24.96
N TRP A 100 -19.68 -3.33 -25.28
CA TRP A 100 -20.98 -3.87 -24.84
C TRP A 100 -21.25 -5.25 -25.44
N LYS A 101 -20.86 -5.47 -26.71
CA LYS A 101 -21.04 -6.75 -27.42
C LYS A 101 -20.12 -7.81 -26.79
N LEU A 102 -18.84 -7.50 -26.60
CA LEU A 102 -17.88 -8.40 -25.98
C LEU A 102 -18.32 -8.81 -24.57
N LEU A 103 -18.77 -7.85 -23.76
CA LEU A 103 -19.25 -8.14 -22.42
C LEU A 103 -20.53 -8.97 -22.45
N HIS A 104 -21.44 -8.74 -23.39
CA HIS A 104 -22.65 -9.52 -23.53
C HIS A 104 -22.37 -10.97 -23.95
N GLU A 105 -21.41 -11.19 -24.83
CA GLU A 105 -21.05 -12.53 -25.34
C GLU A 105 -20.24 -13.35 -24.31
N HIS A 106 -19.46 -12.68 -23.46
CA HIS A 106 -18.51 -13.35 -22.58
C HIS A 106 -18.84 -13.26 -21.09
N GLN A 107 -19.78 -12.41 -20.67
CA GLN A 107 -20.21 -12.35 -19.27
C GLN A 107 -21.36 -13.31 -19.01
N VAL A 108 -21.20 -14.16 -18.01
CA VAL A 108 -22.29 -14.94 -17.41
C VAL A 108 -22.90 -14.09 -16.30
N LYS A 109 -24.22 -13.88 -16.33
CA LYS A 109 -24.95 -13.08 -15.34
C LYS A 109 -25.99 -13.94 -14.62
N ASP A 110 -26.26 -13.62 -13.34
CA ASP A 110 -27.37 -14.18 -12.59
C ASP A 110 -28.71 -13.47 -12.94
N ASP A 111 -29.82 -13.97 -12.41
CA ASP A 111 -31.16 -13.42 -12.62
C ASP A 111 -31.27 -11.95 -12.15
N ALA A 112 -30.38 -11.47 -11.29
CA ALA A 112 -30.29 -10.10 -10.85
C ALA A 112 -29.36 -9.24 -11.73
N GLY A 113 -28.88 -9.76 -12.86
CA GLY A 113 -28.00 -9.08 -13.81
C GLY A 113 -26.55 -8.92 -13.36
N ARG A 114 -26.12 -9.60 -12.28
CA ARG A 114 -24.76 -9.53 -11.75
C ARG A 114 -23.85 -10.53 -12.46
N VAL A 115 -22.65 -10.10 -12.82
CA VAL A 115 -21.66 -10.96 -13.47
C VAL A 115 -21.17 -12.04 -12.50
N THR A 116 -21.46 -13.29 -12.82
CA THR A 116 -21.10 -14.48 -12.05
C THR A 116 -19.94 -15.26 -12.68
N GLY A 117 -19.61 -14.99 -13.95
CA GLY A 117 -18.53 -15.68 -14.62
C GLY A 117 -18.19 -15.06 -15.96
N TYR A 118 -17.27 -15.70 -16.64
CA TYR A 118 -16.92 -15.44 -18.02
C TYR A 118 -16.84 -16.75 -18.79
N THR A 119 -17.27 -16.72 -20.05
CA THR A 119 -17.26 -17.87 -20.97
C THR A 119 -16.58 -17.49 -22.27
N GLY A 120 -16.13 -18.49 -23.05
CA GLY A 120 -15.54 -18.28 -24.37
C GLY A 120 -14.22 -17.52 -24.36
N LEU A 121 -13.44 -17.59 -23.28
CA LEU A 121 -12.18 -16.85 -23.12
C LEU A 121 -11.12 -17.20 -24.17
N GLU A 122 -11.18 -18.41 -24.73
CA GLU A 122 -10.34 -18.86 -25.83
C GLU A 122 -10.49 -17.97 -27.08
N LYS A 123 -11.72 -17.55 -27.39
CA LYS A 123 -11.99 -16.64 -28.52
C LYS A 123 -11.31 -15.30 -28.35
N ILE A 124 -11.35 -14.77 -27.10
CA ILE A 124 -10.65 -13.54 -26.75
C ILE A 124 -9.15 -13.73 -26.92
N GLY A 125 -8.61 -14.85 -26.41
CA GLY A 125 -7.20 -15.20 -26.57
C GLY A 125 -6.76 -15.27 -28.05
N GLN A 126 -7.54 -15.93 -28.90
CA GLN A 126 -7.30 -16.02 -30.35
C GLN A 126 -7.32 -14.64 -31.00
N THR A 127 -8.26 -13.78 -30.64
CA THR A 127 -8.37 -12.41 -31.14
C THR A 127 -7.16 -11.56 -30.74
N LEU A 128 -6.60 -11.80 -29.57
CA LEU A 128 -5.45 -11.06 -29.04
C LEU A 128 -4.10 -11.61 -29.50
N ALA A 129 -4.01 -12.87 -29.89
CA ALA A 129 -2.76 -13.54 -30.27
C ALA A 129 -1.89 -12.74 -31.26
N PRO A 130 -2.45 -12.05 -32.28
CA PRO A 130 -1.63 -11.27 -33.22
C PRO A 130 -0.99 -10.02 -32.62
N VAL A 131 -1.52 -9.48 -31.51
CA VAL A 131 -1.08 -8.22 -30.88
C VAL A 131 -0.56 -8.40 -29.46
N MET A 132 -0.58 -9.63 -28.94
CA MET A 132 -0.17 -9.93 -27.57
C MET A 132 0.92 -11.02 -27.55
N ILE A 133 2.02 -10.71 -26.90
CA ILE A 133 3.07 -11.68 -26.63
C ILE A 133 3.11 -11.95 -25.13
N ARG A 134 2.92 -13.21 -24.74
CA ARG A 134 3.08 -13.66 -23.36
C ARG A 134 4.28 -14.60 -23.24
N ARG A 135 5.17 -14.29 -22.33
CA ARG A 135 6.34 -15.10 -22.01
C ARG A 135 6.35 -15.42 -20.54
N ARG A 136 6.50 -16.68 -20.18
CA ARG A 136 6.67 -17.12 -18.79
C ARG A 136 8.13 -17.11 -18.41
N LYS A 137 8.44 -16.76 -17.17
CA LYS A 137 9.82 -16.81 -16.66
C LYS A 137 10.45 -18.21 -16.83
N SER A 138 9.69 -19.26 -16.56
CA SER A 138 10.11 -20.66 -16.69
C SER A 138 10.51 -21.05 -18.13
N GLU A 139 9.91 -20.42 -19.13
CA GLU A 139 10.18 -20.71 -20.54
C GLU A 139 11.39 -19.97 -21.10
N VAL A 140 11.58 -18.74 -20.64
CA VAL A 140 12.54 -17.79 -21.22
C VAL A 140 13.84 -17.71 -20.42
N LEU A 141 13.77 -17.85 -19.09
CA LEU A 141 14.88 -17.59 -18.20
C LEU A 141 15.44 -18.90 -17.60
N ARG A 142 15.88 -19.82 -18.45
CA ARG A 142 16.56 -21.08 -18.03
C ARG A 142 17.84 -20.83 -17.22
N GLN A 143 18.37 -19.61 -17.24
CA GLN A 143 19.60 -19.20 -16.54
C GLN A 143 19.33 -18.69 -15.13
N LEU A 144 18.05 -18.52 -14.70
CA LEU A 144 17.75 -18.10 -13.35
C LEU A 144 18.12 -19.19 -12.35
N PRO A 145 18.78 -18.83 -11.24
CA PRO A 145 19.07 -19.78 -10.18
C PRO A 145 17.79 -20.33 -9.54
N VAL A 146 17.93 -21.44 -8.85
CA VAL A 146 16.83 -22.07 -8.12
C VAL A 146 16.22 -21.07 -7.12
N ARG A 147 14.90 -21.03 -7.06
CA ARG A 147 14.13 -20.29 -6.07
C ARG A 147 13.46 -21.27 -5.10
N THR A 148 13.62 -21.01 -3.82
CA THR A 148 12.96 -21.76 -2.75
C THR A 148 12.03 -20.80 -2.00
N ASP A 149 10.74 -21.16 -1.94
CA ASP A 149 9.73 -20.40 -1.18
C ASP A 149 9.41 -21.17 0.12
N GLN A 150 9.48 -20.47 1.23
CA GLN A 150 9.24 -21.02 2.56
C GLN A 150 8.26 -20.13 3.34
N ASN A 151 7.25 -20.74 3.95
CA ASN A 151 6.37 -20.07 4.91
C ASN A 151 6.84 -20.44 6.33
N LEU A 152 7.21 -19.44 7.10
CA LEU A 152 7.60 -19.60 8.49
C LEU A 152 6.41 -19.20 9.38
N LEU A 153 5.84 -20.17 10.07
CA LEU A 153 4.76 -19.94 11.02
C LEU A 153 5.33 -19.43 12.34
N VAL A 154 4.94 -18.22 12.71
CA VAL A 154 5.43 -17.52 13.92
C VAL A 154 4.26 -17.42 14.89
N PRO A 155 4.44 -17.81 16.17
CA PRO A 155 3.42 -17.59 17.19
C PRO A 155 3.25 -16.10 17.49
N MET A 156 2.12 -15.72 18.10
CA MET A 156 1.87 -14.36 18.58
C MET A 156 1.93 -14.31 20.11
N THR A 157 2.27 -13.15 20.66
CA THR A 157 2.12 -12.90 22.10
C THR A 157 0.64 -12.78 22.46
N GLU A 158 0.31 -12.89 23.74
CA GLU A 158 -1.07 -12.71 24.24
C GLU A 158 -1.63 -11.34 23.87
N MET A 159 -0.82 -10.28 23.99
CA MET A 159 -1.24 -8.92 23.61
C MET A 159 -1.50 -8.77 22.12
N GLN A 160 -0.65 -9.35 21.27
CA GLN A 160 -0.91 -9.36 19.83
C GLN A 160 -2.21 -10.09 19.51
N MET A 161 -2.44 -11.25 20.16
CA MET A 161 -3.64 -12.06 19.97
C MET A 161 -4.89 -11.31 20.45
N LEU A 162 -4.82 -10.58 21.55
CA LEU A 162 -5.92 -9.76 22.06
C LEU A 162 -6.36 -8.72 21.01
N TYR A 163 -5.41 -7.91 20.50
CA TYR A 163 -5.71 -6.92 19.46
C TYR A 163 -6.25 -7.55 18.16
N HIS A 164 -5.71 -8.73 17.80
CA HIS A 164 -6.20 -9.48 16.64
C HIS A 164 -7.64 -9.92 16.86
N GLN A 165 -7.97 -10.52 18.02
CA GLN A 165 -9.29 -11.05 18.32
C GLN A 165 -10.36 -9.95 18.41
N GLU A 166 -10.07 -8.82 19.03
CA GLU A 166 -10.99 -7.67 19.09
C GLU A 166 -11.44 -7.23 17.68
N ASN A 167 -10.48 -7.17 16.76
CA ASN A 167 -10.78 -6.81 15.37
C ASN A 167 -11.45 -7.97 14.60
N ALA A 168 -11.12 -9.23 14.88
CA ALA A 168 -11.77 -10.40 14.31
C ALA A 168 -13.27 -10.47 14.70
N ASP A 169 -13.63 -10.08 15.90
CA ASP A 169 -15.02 -9.99 16.36
C ASP A 169 -15.83 -8.94 15.56
N ILE A 170 -15.20 -7.81 15.24
CA ILE A 170 -15.80 -6.78 14.38
C ILE A 170 -16.06 -7.37 12.98
N VAL A 171 -15.05 -8.02 12.40
CA VAL A 171 -15.16 -8.67 11.08
C VAL A 171 -16.27 -9.70 11.09
N THR A 172 -16.31 -10.57 12.09
CA THR A 172 -17.31 -11.64 12.24
C THR A 172 -18.73 -11.09 12.28
N LYS A 173 -18.97 -10.04 13.08
CA LYS A 173 -20.29 -9.38 13.16
C LYS A 173 -20.71 -8.78 11.81
N ILE A 174 -19.78 -8.17 11.06
CA ILE A 174 -20.06 -7.60 9.74
C ILE A 174 -20.34 -8.70 8.71
N VAL A 175 -19.55 -9.79 8.71
CA VAL A 175 -19.75 -10.95 7.83
C VAL A 175 -21.10 -11.63 8.10
N GLN A 176 -21.47 -11.82 9.37
CA GLN A 176 -22.77 -12.39 9.73
C GLN A 176 -23.95 -11.52 9.25
N ARG A 177 -23.84 -10.21 9.40
CA ARG A 177 -24.83 -9.27 8.86
C ARG A 177 -24.94 -9.38 7.35
N TRP A 178 -23.81 -9.36 6.64
CA TRP A 178 -23.78 -9.51 5.20
C TRP A 178 -24.35 -10.85 4.72
N ARG A 179 -24.09 -11.96 5.43
CA ARG A 179 -24.70 -13.27 5.11
C ARG A 179 -26.23 -13.21 5.10
N LYS A 180 -26.82 -12.46 6.05
CA LYS A 180 -28.27 -12.31 6.19
C LYS A 180 -28.88 -11.36 5.16
N THR A 181 -28.24 -10.19 4.96
CA THR A 181 -28.83 -9.10 4.18
C THR A 181 -28.30 -9.00 2.75
N ARG A 182 -27.15 -9.62 2.46
CA ARG A 182 -26.39 -9.46 1.21
C ARG A 182 -26.08 -8.00 0.87
N PHE A 183 -26.18 -7.12 1.85
CA PHE A 183 -25.91 -5.71 1.76
C PHE A 183 -24.84 -5.31 2.78
N LEU A 184 -23.97 -4.36 2.37
CA LEU A 184 -22.93 -3.78 3.21
C LEU A 184 -22.98 -2.27 3.05
N SER A 185 -23.26 -1.56 4.14
CA SER A 185 -23.24 -0.09 4.15
C SER A 185 -21.82 0.44 3.95
N GLU A 186 -21.67 1.68 3.50
CA GLU A 186 -20.34 2.30 3.38
C GLU A 186 -19.60 2.35 4.73
N ILE A 187 -20.36 2.55 5.82
CA ILE A 187 -19.79 2.55 7.18
C ILE A 187 -19.25 1.17 7.52
N ASP A 188 -20.03 0.11 7.25
CA ASP A 188 -19.57 -1.27 7.49
C ASP A 188 -18.39 -1.63 6.60
N GLN A 189 -18.34 -1.16 5.34
CA GLN A 189 -17.19 -1.36 4.45
C GLN A 189 -15.92 -0.73 5.01
N ARG A 190 -15.99 0.51 5.52
CA ARG A 190 -14.86 1.20 6.15
C ARG A 190 -14.42 0.47 7.42
N ARG A 191 -15.38 0.12 8.30
CA ARG A 191 -15.09 -0.62 9.53
C ARG A 191 -14.44 -1.97 9.26
N LEU A 192 -14.94 -2.71 8.28
CA LEU A 192 -14.39 -3.98 7.84
C LEU A 192 -12.94 -3.81 7.36
N THR A 193 -12.70 -2.81 6.49
CA THR A 193 -11.36 -2.55 5.96
C THR A 193 -10.38 -2.18 7.07
N CYS A 194 -10.78 -1.31 8.00
CA CYS A 194 -9.96 -0.95 9.16
C CYS A 194 -9.67 -2.18 10.04
N ALA A 195 -10.69 -2.96 10.38
CA ALA A 195 -10.52 -4.14 11.23
C ALA A 195 -9.59 -5.18 10.59
N LEU A 196 -9.74 -5.47 9.29
CA LEU A 196 -8.83 -6.37 8.55
C LEU A 196 -7.39 -5.86 8.52
N GLN A 197 -7.19 -4.54 8.41
CA GLN A 197 -5.84 -3.96 8.48
C GLN A 197 -5.27 -4.04 9.88
N ASN A 198 -6.07 -3.76 10.92
CA ASN A 198 -5.64 -3.87 12.31
C ASN A 198 -5.24 -5.30 12.67
N MET A 199 -6.03 -6.31 12.25
CA MET A 199 -5.67 -7.72 12.41
C MET A 199 -4.30 -8.03 11.79
N ARG A 200 -4.01 -7.52 10.60
CA ARG A 200 -2.71 -7.72 9.94
C ARG A 200 -1.59 -6.94 10.61
N MET A 201 -1.88 -5.73 11.10
CA MET A 201 -0.89 -4.93 11.85
C MET A 201 -0.49 -5.59 13.15
N SER A 202 -1.45 -6.15 13.91
CA SER A 202 -1.18 -6.90 15.15
C SER A 202 -0.30 -8.14 14.91
N CYS A 203 -0.40 -8.77 13.72
CA CYS A 203 0.49 -9.86 13.34
C CYS A 203 1.97 -9.46 13.28
N ASN A 204 2.28 -8.20 12.95
CA ASN A 204 3.65 -7.71 12.93
C ASN A 204 4.11 -7.24 14.31
N SER A 205 3.36 -6.37 14.96
CA SER A 205 3.58 -5.93 16.36
C SER A 205 2.43 -5.06 16.84
N THR A 206 2.22 -5.02 18.16
CA THR A 206 1.30 -4.08 18.81
C THR A 206 1.69 -2.62 18.57
N TRP A 207 2.98 -2.32 18.40
CA TRP A 207 3.49 -0.98 18.07
C TRP A 207 2.81 -0.33 16.86
N LEU A 208 2.34 -1.12 15.90
CA LEU A 208 1.65 -0.57 14.74
C LEU A 208 0.27 0.00 15.07
N LEU A 209 -0.30 -0.40 16.20
CA LEU A 209 -1.65 -0.03 16.65
C LEU A 209 -1.62 1.00 17.79
N ASP A 210 -0.86 0.72 18.87
CA ASP A 210 -0.86 1.52 20.10
C ASP A 210 0.28 2.55 20.19
N HIS A 211 1.37 2.38 19.45
CA HIS A 211 2.60 3.19 19.54
C HIS A 211 3.31 3.17 20.89
N GLU A 212 2.96 2.27 21.76
CA GLU A 212 3.47 2.20 23.14
C GLU A 212 4.20 0.89 23.39
N THR A 213 3.63 -0.23 22.94
CA THR A 213 4.17 -1.56 23.23
C THR A 213 4.82 -2.20 22.00
N ASP A 214 5.95 -2.88 22.18
CA ASP A 214 6.68 -3.57 21.11
C ASP A 214 6.63 -5.09 21.32
N HIS A 215 5.45 -5.68 21.14
CA HIS A 215 5.27 -7.11 21.03
C HIS A 215 5.35 -7.52 19.57
N GLY A 216 6.55 -7.86 19.08
CA GLY A 216 6.83 -8.12 17.66
C GLY A 216 7.63 -9.39 17.43
N VAL A 217 7.08 -10.57 17.77
CA VAL A 217 7.77 -11.88 17.63
C VAL A 217 8.38 -12.08 16.25
N LYS A 218 7.70 -11.66 15.18
CA LYS A 218 8.25 -11.75 13.82
C LYS A 218 9.57 -10.96 13.64
N ALA A 219 9.70 -9.82 14.32
CA ALA A 219 10.93 -9.03 14.24
C ALA A 219 12.08 -9.69 15.00
N ASP A 220 11.78 -10.37 16.09
CA ASP A 220 12.76 -11.14 16.86
C ASP A 220 13.21 -12.38 16.10
N GLU A 221 12.27 -13.12 15.47
CA GLU A 221 12.55 -14.24 14.56
C GLU A 221 13.37 -13.81 13.34
N LEU A 222 13.06 -12.62 12.77
CA LEU A 222 13.86 -12.05 11.69
C LEU A 222 15.28 -11.76 12.13
N ALA A 223 15.45 -11.23 13.34
CA ALA A 223 16.76 -10.93 13.89
C ALA A 223 17.58 -12.21 14.13
N ALA A 224 16.96 -13.27 14.65
CA ALA A 224 17.60 -14.59 14.79
C ALA A 224 17.95 -15.19 13.42
N LEU A 225 17.06 -15.09 12.43
CA LEU A 225 17.36 -15.50 11.05
C LEU A 225 18.58 -14.76 10.48
N PHE A 226 18.75 -13.50 10.80
CA PHE A 226 19.90 -12.71 10.34
C PHE A 226 21.19 -13.08 11.05
N ASP A 227 21.14 -13.47 12.33
CA ASP A 227 22.30 -13.99 13.04
C ASP A 227 22.87 -15.22 12.30
N ASP A 228 22.01 -16.12 11.82
CA ASP A 228 22.40 -17.28 10.99
C ASP A 228 22.84 -16.89 9.57
N LEU A 229 22.06 -16.03 8.92
CA LEU A 229 22.30 -15.66 7.51
C LEU A 229 23.62 -14.92 7.33
N PHE A 230 23.96 -14.06 8.28
CA PHE A 230 25.12 -13.19 8.18
C PHE A 230 26.43 -13.81 8.67
N VAL A 231 26.45 -15.09 9.03
CA VAL A 231 27.66 -15.90 9.09
C VAL A 231 28.39 -15.89 7.73
N ASP A 232 27.62 -15.93 6.61
CA ASP A 232 28.17 -15.60 5.30
C ASP A 232 28.38 -14.09 5.19
N SER A 233 29.65 -13.68 5.14
CA SER A 233 30.05 -12.26 5.07
C SER A 233 29.52 -11.52 3.86
N GLU A 234 29.14 -12.19 2.80
CA GLU A 234 28.61 -11.60 1.57
C GLU A 234 27.07 -11.66 1.45
N ALA A 235 26.41 -12.34 2.39
CA ALA A 235 24.96 -12.46 2.33
C ALA A 235 24.30 -11.09 2.54
N LYS A 236 23.34 -10.76 1.70
CA LYS A 236 22.46 -9.58 1.81
C LYS A 236 21.01 -10.02 1.73
N ALA A 237 20.13 -9.31 2.45
CA ALA A 237 18.73 -9.61 2.50
C ALA A 237 17.87 -8.39 2.14
N VAL A 238 16.72 -8.65 1.54
CA VAL A 238 15.66 -7.65 1.31
C VAL A 238 14.47 -8.01 2.17
N VAL A 239 13.95 -7.05 2.92
CA VAL A 239 12.79 -7.21 3.80
C VAL A 239 11.66 -6.34 3.28
N PHE A 240 10.53 -6.95 3.03
CA PHE A 240 9.32 -6.26 2.63
C PHE A 240 8.29 -6.20 3.74
N SER A 241 7.71 -5.02 3.93
CA SER A 241 6.48 -4.83 4.69
C SER A 241 5.60 -3.77 4.03
N GLN A 242 4.28 -3.91 4.16
CA GLN A 242 3.34 -2.89 3.72
C GLN A 242 3.47 -1.61 4.55
N TRP A 243 3.89 -1.71 5.80
CA TRP A 243 3.96 -0.60 6.76
C TRP A 243 5.38 -0.17 7.08
N THR A 244 5.66 1.12 6.99
CA THR A 244 6.95 1.70 7.39
C THR A 244 7.23 1.50 8.88
N ARG A 245 6.20 1.47 9.72
CA ARG A 245 6.33 1.20 11.16
C ARG A 245 6.89 -0.19 11.48
N THR A 246 6.66 -1.18 10.62
CA THR A 246 7.35 -2.47 10.73
C THR A 246 8.85 -2.30 10.50
N HIS A 247 9.24 -1.40 9.58
CA HIS A 247 10.66 -1.10 9.39
C HIS A 247 11.29 -0.52 10.66
N ASP A 248 10.59 0.38 11.38
CA ASP A 248 11.10 0.97 12.62
C ASP A 248 11.42 -0.09 13.68
N ILE A 249 10.55 -1.10 13.80
CA ILE A 249 10.75 -2.23 14.73
C ILE A 249 11.95 -3.08 14.28
N VAL A 250 12.04 -3.39 13.00
CA VAL A 250 13.17 -4.16 12.44
C VAL A 250 14.48 -3.39 12.59
N ILE A 251 14.47 -2.08 12.36
CA ILE A 251 15.64 -1.20 12.51
C ILE A 251 16.19 -1.27 13.94
N ARG A 252 15.34 -1.20 14.97
CA ARG A 252 15.78 -1.33 16.37
C ARG A 252 16.56 -2.64 16.61
N ARG A 253 16.09 -3.77 16.01
CA ARG A 253 16.76 -5.09 16.14
C ARG A 253 18.08 -5.13 15.37
N LEU A 254 18.15 -4.47 14.20
CA LEU A 254 19.38 -4.38 13.40
C LEU A 254 20.43 -3.50 14.10
N GLU A 255 20.02 -2.35 14.62
CA GLU A 255 20.92 -1.42 15.34
C GLU A 255 21.51 -2.08 16.60
N ALA A 256 20.69 -2.80 17.37
CA ALA A 256 21.15 -3.56 18.53
C ALA A 256 22.22 -4.62 18.18
N ARG A 257 22.28 -5.07 16.91
CA ARG A 257 23.24 -6.05 16.40
C ARG A 257 24.37 -5.43 15.57
N GLY A 258 24.38 -4.11 15.40
CA GLY A 258 25.36 -3.42 14.56
C GLY A 258 25.26 -3.77 13.07
N VAL A 259 24.11 -4.23 12.59
CA VAL A 259 23.87 -4.58 11.19
C VAL A 259 23.47 -3.34 10.37
N GLY A 260 24.25 -3.00 9.36
CA GLY A 260 23.97 -1.89 8.46
C GLY A 260 22.78 -2.16 7.55
N TYR A 261 21.94 -1.15 7.37
CA TYR A 261 20.71 -1.24 6.59
C TYR A 261 20.44 0.02 5.77
N VAL A 262 19.49 -0.12 4.83
CA VAL A 262 18.85 0.98 4.08
C VAL A 262 17.35 0.85 4.23
N SER A 263 16.65 1.96 4.52
CA SER A 263 15.18 2.01 4.52
C SER A 263 14.68 2.76 3.30
N PHE A 264 13.84 2.09 2.50
CA PHE A 264 13.35 2.57 1.20
C PHE A 264 11.82 2.48 1.14
N HIS A 265 11.17 3.62 1.11
CA HIS A 265 9.70 3.72 1.11
C HIS A 265 9.22 4.88 0.24
N GLY A 266 7.90 5.01 0.06
CA GLY A 266 7.31 6.04 -0.80
C GLY A 266 7.67 7.47 -0.42
N GLY A 267 7.93 7.74 0.86
CA GLY A 267 8.34 9.06 1.37
C GLY A 267 9.81 9.43 1.08
N VAL A 268 10.63 8.51 0.57
CA VAL A 268 12.02 8.83 0.19
C VAL A 268 12.03 9.68 -1.07
N PRO A 269 12.63 10.88 -1.06
CA PRO A 269 12.76 11.74 -2.23
C PRO A 269 13.42 11.03 -3.40
N SER A 270 12.95 11.30 -4.62
CA SER A 270 13.41 10.60 -5.84
C SER A 270 14.89 10.78 -6.13
N ASP A 271 15.48 11.93 -5.76
CA ASP A 271 16.90 12.26 -5.91
C ASP A 271 17.79 11.44 -4.96
N LYS A 272 17.30 11.07 -3.78
CA LYS A 272 18.05 10.26 -2.80
C LYS A 272 17.99 8.76 -3.07
N ARG A 273 17.03 8.28 -3.86
CA ARG A 273 16.82 6.86 -4.14
C ARG A 273 18.02 6.15 -4.77
N PRO A 274 18.71 6.71 -5.79
CA PRO A 274 19.89 6.08 -6.38
C PRO A 274 20.99 5.82 -5.35
N ALA A 275 21.32 6.80 -4.52
CA ALA A 275 22.37 6.68 -3.51
C ALA A 275 22.09 5.57 -2.48
N LEU A 276 20.81 5.33 -2.11
CA LEU A 276 20.44 4.25 -1.21
C LEU A 276 20.65 2.86 -1.88
N ILE A 277 20.34 2.75 -3.17
CA ILE A 277 20.54 1.51 -3.93
C ILE A 277 22.04 1.23 -4.10
N GLU A 278 22.83 2.26 -4.41
CA GLU A 278 24.28 2.17 -4.52
C GLU A 278 24.91 1.77 -3.19
N ARG A 279 24.48 2.39 -2.08
CA ARG A 279 24.94 2.00 -0.75
C ARG A 279 24.64 0.54 -0.44
N PHE A 280 23.43 0.04 -0.74
CA PHE A 280 23.11 -1.36 -0.52
C PHE A 280 23.95 -2.29 -1.42
N ARG A 281 24.25 -1.87 -2.65
CA ARG A 281 25.08 -2.66 -3.59
C ARG A 281 26.54 -2.73 -3.14
N ASP A 282 27.14 -1.56 -2.87
CA ASP A 282 28.59 -1.40 -2.82
C ASP A 282 29.16 -1.41 -1.39
N ASP A 283 28.36 -1.08 -0.36
CA ASP A 283 28.78 -1.09 1.03
C ASP A 283 28.63 -2.51 1.64
N PRO A 284 29.73 -3.21 1.99
CA PRO A 284 29.67 -4.53 2.61
C PRO A 284 29.00 -4.52 3.99
N ALA A 285 29.08 -3.40 4.71
CA ALA A 285 28.43 -3.24 6.02
C ALA A 285 26.90 -3.11 5.88
N CYS A 286 26.40 -2.65 4.73
CA CYS A 286 24.98 -2.53 4.45
C CYS A 286 24.41 -3.88 3.98
N ARG A 287 23.87 -4.66 4.95
CA ARG A 287 23.45 -6.05 4.74
C ARG A 287 21.95 -6.18 4.47
N VAL A 288 21.12 -5.20 4.90
CA VAL A 288 19.67 -5.27 4.84
C VAL A 288 19.09 -4.10 4.05
N PHE A 289 18.18 -4.42 3.13
CA PHE A 289 17.37 -3.44 2.39
C PHE A 289 15.91 -3.57 2.82
N LEU A 290 15.41 -2.62 3.59
CA LEU A 290 14.00 -2.56 4.01
C LEU A 290 13.19 -1.83 2.94
N SER A 291 12.10 -2.41 2.45
CA SER A 291 11.28 -1.81 1.40
C SER A 291 9.78 -1.95 1.65
N THR A 292 9.02 -0.92 1.26
CA THR A 292 7.56 -1.03 1.10
C THR A 292 7.19 -1.27 -0.36
N ASP A 293 5.97 -1.78 -0.60
CA ASP A 293 5.46 -2.00 -1.97
C ASP A 293 5.46 -0.71 -2.79
N ALA A 294 5.07 0.41 -2.17
CA ALA A 294 5.00 1.72 -2.82
C ALA A 294 6.38 2.25 -3.25
N GLY A 295 7.45 1.89 -2.53
CA GLY A 295 8.82 2.29 -2.83
C GLY A 295 9.49 1.41 -3.87
N SER A 296 9.09 0.15 -3.99
CA SER A 296 9.86 -0.90 -4.66
C SER A 296 9.71 -0.99 -6.18
N THR A 297 8.84 -0.18 -6.80
CA THR A 297 8.62 -0.25 -8.24
C THR A 297 9.90 0.05 -9.03
N GLY A 298 10.29 -0.88 -9.93
CA GLY A 298 11.46 -0.71 -10.81
C GLY A 298 12.84 -0.96 -10.18
N LEU A 299 12.94 -1.29 -8.88
CA LEU A 299 14.22 -1.51 -8.22
C LEU A 299 14.90 -2.80 -8.71
N ASN A 300 16.24 -2.73 -8.78
CA ASN A 300 17.11 -3.86 -9.02
C ASN A 300 17.90 -4.18 -7.76
N LEU A 301 17.52 -5.27 -7.07
CA LEU A 301 18.10 -5.68 -5.79
C LEU A 301 18.73 -7.09 -5.88
N GLN A 302 19.18 -7.49 -7.08
CA GLN A 302 19.75 -8.81 -7.35
C GLN A 302 21.06 -9.12 -6.59
N HIS A 303 21.61 -8.14 -5.87
CA HIS A 303 22.76 -8.32 -4.98
C HIS A 303 22.39 -9.09 -3.70
N ALA A 304 21.09 -9.13 -3.37
CA ALA A 304 20.56 -9.98 -2.32
C ALA A 304 20.09 -11.33 -2.89
N SER A 305 20.30 -12.40 -2.14
CA SER A 305 19.80 -13.75 -2.42
C SER A 305 18.65 -14.18 -1.51
N THR A 306 18.40 -13.44 -0.43
CA THR A 306 17.32 -13.70 0.53
C THR A 306 16.30 -12.57 0.51
N LEU A 307 15.02 -12.93 0.45
CA LEU A 307 13.90 -12.01 0.56
C LEU A 307 12.98 -12.47 1.68
N VAL A 308 12.66 -11.56 2.58
CA VAL A 308 11.73 -11.81 3.68
C VAL A 308 10.50 -10.92 3.53
N ASN A 309 9.33 -11.52 3.57
CA ASN A 309 8.06 -10.81 3.66
C ASN A 309 7.59 -10.84 5.11
N MET A 310 7.57 -9.68 5.78
CA MET A 310 7.04 -9.54 7.14
C MET A 310 5.51 -9.66 7.17
N ASP A 311 4.87 -9.36 6.05
CA ASP A 311 3.44 -9.46 5.84
C ASP A 311 3.12 -9.91 4.42
N LEU A 312 1.99 -10.61 4.26
CA LEU A 312 1.51 -11.09 2.98
C LEU A 312 0.59 -10.06 2.32
N PRO A 313 0.77 -9.73 1.03
CA PRO A 313 -0.19 -8.92 0.30
C PRO A 313 -1.44 -9.74 -0.05
N TRP A 314 -2.61 -9.08 -0.17
CA TRP A 314 -3.85 -9.70 -0.64
C TRP A 314 -3.80 -10.18 -2.10
N ASN A 315 -2.88 -9.63 -2.88
CA ASN A 315 -2.71 -9.93 -4.29
C ASN A 315 -1.42 -10.71 -4.53
N PRO A 316 -1.50 -11.95 -5.05
CA PRO A 316 -0.32 -12.75 -5.35
C PRO A 316 0.63 -12.08 -6.35
N ALA A 317 0.12 -11.22 -7.24
CA ALA A 317 0.96 -10.50 -8.18
C ALA A 317 1.92 -9.53 -7.48
N ILE A 318 1.51 -8.89 -6.38
CA ILE A 318 2.39 -8.02 -5.57
C ILE A 318 3.51 -8.87 -4.94
N LEU A 319 3.18 -10.06 -4.44
CA LEU A 319 4.18 -10.98 -3.89
C LEU A 319 5.22 -11.37 -4.94
N GLU A 320 4.77 -11.74 -6.15
CA GLU A 320 5.67 -12.04 -7.26
C GLU A 320 6.47 -10.80 -7.72
N GLN A 321 5.89 -9.61 -7.66
CA GLN A 321 6.63 -8.37 -7.93
C GLN A 321 7.72 -8.10 -6.89
N ARG A 322 7.47 -8.33 -5.59
CA ARG A 322 8.50 -8.27 -4.54
C ARG A 322 9.65 -9.23 -4.87
N ILE A 323 9.33 -10.48 -5.15
CA ILE A 323 10.31 -11.53 -5.48
C ILE A 323 11.11 -11.19 -6.74
N ALA A 324 10.46 -10.60 -7.74
CA ALA A 324 11.11 -10.19 -8.99
C ALA A 324 12.14 -9.05 -8.79
N ARG A 325 12.27 -8.46 -7.61
CA ARG A 325 13.34 -7.48 -7.30
C ARG A 325 14.69 -8.16 -7.13
N ILE A 326 14.71 -9.40 -6.64
CA ILE A 326 15.93 -10.19 -6.42
C ILE A 326 16.06 -11.37 -7.40
N HIS A 327 14.94 -12.03 -7.76
CA HIS A 327 14.92 -13.18 -8.68
C HIS A 327 14.68 -12.70 -10.12
N ARG A 328 15.76 -12.22 -10.74
CA ARG A 328 15.76 -11.65 -12.10
C ARG A 328 17.07 -11.90 -12.82
N MET A 329 17.14 -11.56 -14.12
CA MET A 329 18.37 -11.68 -14.90
C MET A 329 19.56 -11.01 -14.20
N GLY A 330 20.70 -11.71 -14.16
CA GLY A 330 21.90 -11.27 -13.44
C GLY A 330 21.99 -11.78 -12.01
N GLN A 331 20.98 -12.47 -11.49
CA GLN A 331 21.10 -13.20 -10.24
C GLN A 331 21.89 -14.48 -10.45
N THR A 332 22.96 -14.68 -9.68
CA THR A 332 23.86 -15.84 -9.76
C THR A 332 23.72 -16.79 -8.58
N ARG A 333 23.13 -16.33 -7.47
CA ARG A 333 22.96 -17.12 -6.25
C ARG A 333 21.55 -17.72 -6.17
N PRO A 334 21.37 -18.92 -5.60
CA PRO A 334 20.05 -19.45 -5.28
C PRO A 334 19.23 -18.44 -4.45
N VAL A 335 17.97 -18.24 -4.83
CA VAL A 335 17.11 -17.27 -4.17
C VAL A 335 16.25 -17.96 -3.12
N ARG A 336 16.27 -17.42 -1.92
CA ARG A 336 15.45 -17.86 -0.80
C ARG A 336 14.39 -16.81 -0.48
N VAL A 337 13.13 -17.21 -0.55
CA VAL A 337 11.97 -16.38 -0.22
C VAL A 337 11.35 -16.90 1.06
N ILE A 338 11.26 -16.07 2.09
CA ILE A 338 10.72 -16.43 3.39
C ILE A 338 9.53 -15.54 3.66
N ASN A 339 8.37 -16.15 3.89
CA ASN A 339 7.15 -15.45 4.27
C ASN A 339 6.92 -15.70 5.75
N PHE A 340 6.97 -14.68 6.57
CA PHE A 340 6.53 -14.77 7.96
C PHE A 340 5.01 -14.72 8.03
N VAL A 341 4.43 -15.68 8.69
CA VAL A 341 2.99 -15.86 8.82
C VAL A 341 2.66 -16.11 10.29
N SER A 342 1.85 -15.27 10.88
CA SER A 342 1.42 -15.46 12.27
C SER A 342 0.42 -16.62 12.36
N LYS A 343 0.74 -17.63 13.19
CA LYS A 343 -0.07 -18.85 13.38
C LYS A 343 -1.43 -18.51 14.01
N GLY A 344 -2.51 -19.12 13.53
CA GLY A 344 -3.87 -18.93 14.05
C GLY A 344 -4.49 -17.57 13.71
N THR A 345 -3.98 -16.89 12.69
CA THR A 345 -4.40 -15.52 12.37
C THR A 345 -4.94 -15.37 10.94
N ILE A 346 -5.37 -14.15 10.63
CA ILE A 346 -5.79 -13.75 9.27
C ILE A 346 -4.73 -14.07 8.22
N GLU A 347 -3.43 -14.03 8.55
CA GLU A 347 -2.36 -14.29 7.59
C GLU A 347 -2.31 -15.75 7.16
N GLU A 348 -2.59 -16.68 8.06
CA GLU A 348 -2.69 -18.10 7.72
C GLU A 348 -3.87 -18.35 6.76
N GLY A 349 -5.01 -17.72 7.02
CA GLY A 349 -6.14 -17.72 6.09
C GLY A 349 -5.81 -17.10 4.73
N MET A 350 -4.99 -16.06 4.70
CA MET A 350 -4.55 -15.42 3.44
C MET A 350 -3.69 -16.35 2.57
N LEU A 351 -2.93 -17.28 3.13
CA LEU A 351 -2.16 -18.26 2.35
C LEU A 351 -3.06 -19.09 1.44
N SER A 352 -4.19 -19.58 1.95
CA SER A 352 -5.16 -20.37 1.15
C SER A 352 -5.76 -19.54 0.02
N VAL A 353 -6.11 -18.28 0.28
CA VAL A 353 -6.65 -17.37 -0.75
C VAL A 353 -5.59 -17.04 -1.80
N LEU A 354 -4.34 -16.82 -1.40
CA LEU A 354 -3.25 -16.59 -2.34
C LEU A 354 -2.98 -17.81 -3.22
N ALA A 355 -2.98 -19.00 -2.67
CA ALA A 355 -2.84 -20.26 -3.42
C ALA A 355 -3.97 -20.43 -4.45
N PHE A 356 -5.21 -20.19 -4.04
CA PHE A 356 -6.37 -20.24 -4.92
C PHE A 356 -6.27 -19.19 -6.06
N LYS A 357 -5.91 -17.94 -5.76
CA LYS A 357 -5.75 -16.89 -6.78
C LYS A 357 -4.61 -17.19 -7.75
N ARG A 358 -3.53 -17.83 -7.30
CA ARG A 358 -2.45 -18.29 -8.18
C ARG A 358 -2.93 -19.37 -9.14
N SER A 359 -3.65 -20.39 -8.66
CA SER A 359 -4.19 -21.45 -9.50
C SER A 359 -5.21 -20.93 -10.52
N LEU A 360 -6.06 -19.98 -10.12
CA LEU A 360 -7.02 -19.33 -11.00
C LEU A 360 -6.34 -18.55 -12.13
N SER A 361 -5.33 -17.74 -11.80
CA SER A 361 -4.55 -16.98 -12.79
C SER A 361 -3.82 -17.91 -13.78
N ALA A 362 -3.26 -18.99 -13.29
CA ALA A 362 -2.64 -20.00 -14.15
C ALA A 362 -3.68 -20.66 -15.08
N GLY A 363 -4.84 -21.02 -14.58
CA GLY A 363 -5.92 -21.61 -15.39
C GLY A 363 -6.42 -20.70 -16.50
N ILE A 364 -6.57 -19.41 -16.22
CA ILE A 364 -7.10 -18.41 -17.20
C ILE A 364 -6.09 -18.09 -18.29
N LEU A 365 -4.86 -17.81 -17.89
CA LEU A 365 -3.84 -17.26 -18.78
C LEU A 365 -3.01 -18.33 -19.46
N ASP A 366 -3.07 -19.58 -18.99
CA ASP A 366 -2.20 -20.68 -19.40
C ASP A 366 -2.93 -21.80 -20.14
N GLY A 367 -4.16 -21.53 -20.64
CA GLY A 367 -4.93 -22.49 -21.43
C GLY A 367 -5.75 -23.49 -20.61
N GLY A 368 -6.10 -23.11 -19.37
CA GLY A 368 -7.09 -23.82 -18.54
C GLY A 368 -8.51 -23.65 -19.11
N SER A 369 -9.49 -24.35 -18.51
CA SER A 369 -10.90 -24.41 -18.93
C SER A 369 -11.43 -23.05 -19.43
N GLY A 370 -12.07 -23.04 -20.59
CA GLY A 370 -12.62 -21.84 -21.24
C GLY A 370 -13.74 -21.13 -20.45
N GLU A 371 -14.08 -21.62 -19.26
CA GLU A 371 -15.10 -21.08 -18.37
C GLU A 371 -14.56 -20.81 -16.97
N ILE A 372 -14.87 -19.63 -16.45
CA ILE A 372 -14.54 -19.23 -15.08
C ILE A 372 -15.78 -18.73 -14.41
N SER A 373 -16.18 -19.42 -13.37
CA SER A 373 -17.21 -18.94 -12.45
C SER A 373 -16.65 -17.91 -11.48
N LEU A 374 -17.16 -16.68 -11.58
CA LEU A 374 -16.76 -15.57 -10.71
C LEU A 374 -17.85 -15.35 -9.65
N GLY A 375 -18.20 -16.25 -8.85
CA GLY A 375 -19.25 -16.14 -7.83
C GLY A 375 -19.61 -14.74 -7.31
N GLY A 376 -20.46 -13.99 -8.02
CA GLY A 376 -21.07 -12.74 -7.56
C GLY A 376 -20.34 -11.42 -7.85
N SER A 377 -20.89 -10.31 -7.32
CA SER A 377 -20.33 -8.96 -7.48
C SER A 377 -18.92 -8.84 -6.84
N ARG A 378 -18.17 -7.77 -7.17
CA ARG A 378 -16.86 -7.49 -6.57
C ARG A 378 -16.93 -7.49 -5.04
N LEU A 379 -18.01 -6.95 -4.48
CA LEU A 379 -18.26 -6.96 -3.04
C LEU A 379 -18.47 -8.39 -2.54
N ASN A 380 -19.29 -9.19 -3.23
CA ASN A 380 -19.54 -10.57 -2.83
C ASN A 380 -18.26 -11.43 -2.88
N ARG A 381 -17.37 -11.20 -3.86
CA ARG A 381 -16.06 -11.86 -3.91
C ARG A 381 -15.16 -11.44 -2.76
N PHE A 382 -15.07 -10.14 -2.52
CA PHE A 382 -14.31 -9.63 -1.39
C PHE A 382 -14.82 -10.19 -0.07
N MET A 383 -16.15 -10.22 0.12
CA MET A 383 -16.76 -10.81 1.33
C MET A 383 -16.54 -12.32 1.43
N LYS A 384 -16.56 -13.05 0.31
CA LYS A 384 -16.18 -14.48 0.29
C LYS A 384 -14.70 -14.69 0.59
N ASP A 385 -13.80 -13.85 0.03
CA ASP A 385 -12.38 -13.90 0.36
C ASP A 385 -12.18 -13.66 1.86
N VAL A 386 -12.84 -12.65 2.44
CA VAL A 386 -12.82 -12.38 3.89
C VAL A 386 -13.37 -13.56 4.69
N GLU A 387 -14.50 -14.14 4.27
CA GLU A 387 -15.11 -15.29 4.91
C GLU A 387 -14.20 -16.52 4.87
N ASN A 388 -13.56 -16.79 3.72
CA ASN A 388 -12.61 -17.88 3.57
C ASN A 388 -11.37 -17.67 4.44
N VAL A 389 -10.84 -16.43 4.47
CA VAL A 389 -9.69 -16.08 5.30
C VAL A 389 -10.04 -16.25 6.79
N THR A 390 -11.18 -15.72 7.23
CA THR A 390 -11.57 -15.82 8.64
C THR A 390 -12.00 -17.24 9.03
N GLY A 391 -12.54 -18.03 8.11
CA GLY A 391 -12.92 -19.42 8.34
C GLY A 391 -11.76 -20.42 8.29
N SER A 392 -10.63 -20.05 7.71
CA SER A 392 -9.40 -20.87 7.60
C SER A 392 -8.28 -20.42 8.55
N MET A 393 -8.58 -19.55 9.51
CA MET A 393 -7.66 -19.23 10.61
C MET A 393 -7.51 -20.49 11.49
N GLY A 394 -6.26 -20.92 11.70
CA GLY A 394 -5.94 -22.01 12.63
C GLY A 394 -6.16 -21.60 14.09
N GLU A 395 -6.06 -22.56 15.01
CA GLU A 395 -6.01 -22.25 16.44
C GLU A 395 -4.65 -21.65 16.78
N GLY A 396 -4.64 -20.41 17.28
CA GLY A 396 -3.43 -19.71 17.70
C GLY A 396 -2.99 -20.15 19.09
N GLU A 397 -1.73 -20.53 19.23
CA GLU A 397 -1.06 -20.64 20.52
C GLU A 397 -0.38 -19.30 20.86
N ALA A 398 -0.77 -18.69 21.98
CA ALA A 398 -0.08 -17.53 22.53
C ALA A 398 1.19 -17.97 23.27
N VAL A 399 2.29 -17.29 22.99
CA VAL A 399 3.55 -17.50 23.72
C VAL A 399 3.63 -16.41 24.79
N THR A 400 3.74 -16.83 26.05
CA THR A 400 4.12 -15.95 27.16
C THR A 400 5.55 -15.48 26.90
N PRO A 401 5.86 -14.18 27.02
CA PRO A 401 7.25 -13.72 26.97
C PRO A 401 8.04 -14.50 28.02
N ALA A 402 9.19 -15.05 27.64
CA ALA A 402 10.10 -15.64 28.60
C ALA A 402 10.42 -14.56 29.62
N GLU A 403 10.06 -14.80 30.91
CA GLU A 403 10.55 -14.01 32.00
C GLU A 403 12.08 -14.06 31.93
N GLU A 404 12.70 -12.89 31.86
CA GLU A 404 14.15 -12.78 32.09
C GLU A 404 14.45 -13.43 33.41
N VAL A 405 15.03 -14.62 33.35
CA VAL A 405 15.62 -15.26 34.52
C VAL A 405 16.86 -14.44 34.90
N THR A 406 16.63 -13.45 35.71
CA THR A 406 17.71 -12.76 36.44
C THR A 406 18.35 -13.78 37.35
N ASN A 407 19.43 -14.41 36.89
CA ASN A 407 20.35 -15.12 37.75
C ASN A 407 21.02 -14.11 38.70
N ILE A 408 20.42 -13.96 39.85
CA ILE A 408 21.07 -13.33 41.00
C ILE A 408 22.13 -14.34 41.51
N VAL A 409 23.35 -14.16 41.05
CA VAL A 409 24.51 -14.74 41.75
C VAL A 409 24.80 -13.80 42.92
N ALA A 410 24.47 -14.26 44.09
CA ALA A 410 24.91 -13.65 45.32
C ALA A 410 26.43 -13.77 45.40
N ALA A 411 27.13 -12.66 45.50
CA ALA A 411 28.51 -12.60 46.02
C ALA A 411 28.54 -11.55 47.14
N ASP A 412 28.89 -12.06 48.30
CA ASP A 412 29.05 -11.35 49.55
C ASP A 412 30.11 -10.25 49.49
N ASP A 413 29.84 -9.23 50.32
CA ASP A 413 30.73 -8.36 51.09
C ASP A 413 32.09 -7.93 50.50
N VAL A 414 32.32 -6.64 50.44
CA VAL A 414 33.25 -5.92 51.35
C VAL A 414 33.04 -4.40 51.22
N ALA A 415 33.11 -3.80 52.40
CA ALA A 415 32.79 -2.45 52.79
C ALA A 415 33.74 -1.33 52.30
N SER A 416 33.21 -0.15 52.51
CA SER A 416 33.86 1.11 52.95
C SER A 416 34.40 2.08 51.90
N GLY A 417 33.88 3.31 52.01
CA GLY A 417 34.75 4.48 51.96
C GLY A 417 34.22 5.69 51.19
N GLU A 418 33.48 6.54 51.92
CA GLU A 418 33.61 8.02 51.89
C GLU A 418 33.36 8.83 50.57
N ASP A 419 32.32 9.60 50.63
CA ASP A 419 32.12 10.92 50.00
C ASP A 419 33.20 11.91 50.47
N PRO A 420 33.62 12.97 49.71
CA PRO A 420 32.87 14.19 49.71
C PRO A 420 33.00 15.13 48.45
N THR A 421 31.90 15.85 48.26
CA THR A 421 31.79 17.27 47.87
C THR A 421 32.77 17.91 46.90
N ALA A 422 32.25 18.60 45.88
CA ALA A 422 32.27 20.05 45.72
C ALA A 422 31.93 20.53 44.29
N ASP A 423 30.97 21.40 44.27
CA ASP A 423 30.80 22.64 43.47
C ASP A 423 31.61 22.84 42.18
N ARG A 424 30.86 23.07 41.12
CA ARG A 424 31.01 24.29 40.26
C ARG A 424 30.01 24.34 39.12
N GLU A 425 29.00 25.18 39.25
CA GLU A 425 28.53 26.06 38.16
C GLU A 425 29.58 27.19 37.97
N PRO A 426 29.70 27.92 36.86
CA PRO A 426 28.66 28.37 35.91
C PRO A 426 29.12 28.54 34.46
N ALA A 427 28.21 28.69 33.53
CA ALA A 427 28.23 29.82 32.57
C ALA A 427 27.00 29.83 31.69
N ARG A 428 26.20 30.86 31.86
CA ARG A 428 25.10 31.28 30.93
C ARG A 428 25.72 31.72 29.61
N THR A 429 25.07 31.25 28.52
CA THR A 429 25.02 32.05 27.29
C THR A 429 23.56 32.10 26.85
N GLU A 430 23.09 33.33 26.74
CA GLU A 430 21.77 33.71 26.31
C GLU A 430 21.56 33.33 24.85
N GLY A 431 20.49 32.56 24.61
CA GLY A 431 19.98 32.25 23.28
C GLY A 431 18.46 32.45 23.31
N SER A 432 18.05 33.47 22.64
CA SER A 432 16.72 33.97 22.34
C SER A 432 15.59 32.95 22.49
N ALA A 433 14.72 33.16 23.46
CA ALA A 433 13.50 32.39 23.68
C ALA A 433 12.45 32.74 22.62
N VAL A 434 12.10 31.76 21.80
CA VAL A 434 10.85 31.77 21.04
C VAL A 434 9.72 31.44 22.05
N PRO A 435 8.66 32.23 22.15
CA PRO A 435 7.58 31.98 23.09
C PRO A 435 6.85 30.67 22.75
N PRO A 436 6.40 29.89 23.73
CA PRO A 436 5.66 28.67 23.50
C PRO A 436 4.32 29.00 22.82
N ARG A 437 4.06 28.38 21.68
CA ARG A 437 2.78 28.45 20.98
C ARG A 437 1.74 27.62 21.76
N ASP A 438 0.75 28.33 22.28
CA ASP A 438 -0.40 27.76 22.98
C ASP A 438 -1.29 27.01 21.98
N THR A 439 -1.15 25.69 21.91
CA THR A 439 -2.10 24.79 21.27
C THR A 439 -3.08 24.32 22.32
N SER A 440 -3.99 25.21 22.75
CA SER A 440 -5.03 24.83 23.68
C SER A 440 -6.06 23.91 23.01
N PRO A 441 -6.59 22.89 23.72
CA PRO A 441 -7.65 21.99 23.22
C PRO A 441 -8.89 22.72 22.69
N ASP A 442 -9.15 23.94 23.17
CA ASP A 442 -10.31 24.76 22.80
C ASP A 442 -10.32 25.22 21.33
N SER A 443 -9.15 25.44 20.72
CA SER A 443 -9.07 25.89 19.32
C SER A 443 -9.50 24.80 18.32
N TRP A 444 -9.18 23.55 18.60
CA TRP A 444 -9.61 22.43 17.78
C TRP A 444 -11.10 22.10 17.95
N GLN A 445 -11.65 22.25 19.14
CA GLN A 445 -13.09 22.08 19.38
C GLN A 445 -13.91 23.12 18.63
N ALA A 446 -13.48 24.37 18.59
CA ALA A 446 -14.14 25.45 17.82
C ALA A 446 -14.12 25.14 16.30
N LEU A 447 -13.02 24.64 15.77
CA LEU A 447 -12.89 24.26 14.34
C LEU A 447 -13.80 23.08 13.98
N VAL A 448 -13.88 22.07 14.84
CA VAL A 448 -14.77 20.91 14.67
C VAL A 448 -16.23 21.34 14.76
N GLN A 449 -16.59 22.25 15.66
CA GLN A 449 -17.95 22.72 15.83
C GLN A 449 -18.44 23.51 14.60
N VAL A 450 -17.64 24.45 14.08
CA VAL A 450 -17.94 25.18 12.85
C VAL A 450 -18.02 24.25 11.63
N GLY A 451 -17.10 23.29 11.52
CA GLY A 451 -17.12 22.29 10.47
C GLY A 451 -18.37 21.41 10.48
N THR A 452 -18.82 21.00 11.67
CA THR A 452 -20.05 20.20 11.84
C THR A 452 -21.31 20.98 11.44
N GLN A 453 -21.39 22.24 11.82
CA GLN A 453 -22.50 23.11 11.43
C GLN A 453 -22.53 23.40 9.93
N PHE A 454 -21.36 23.57 9.30
CA PHE A 454 -21.25 23.75 7.85
C PHE A 454 -21.73 22.52 7.08
N ILE A 455 -21.33 21.31 7.52
CA ILE A 455 -21.78 20.05 6.93
C ILE A 455 -23.30 19.88 7.14
N GLY A 456 -23.82 20.23 8.31
CA GLY A 456 -25.25 20.22 8.60
C GLY A 456 -26.06 21.14 7.66
N ALA A 457 -25.55 22.35 7.40
CA ALA A 457 -26.14 23.26 6.44
C ALA A 457 -26.16 22.74 5.03
N LEU A 458 -25.04 22.14 4.55
CA LEU A 458 -24.97 21.51 3.22
C LEU A 458 -25.95 20.33 3.08
N MET A 459 -26.09 19.52 4.12
CA MET A 459 -27.06 18.41 4.12
C MET A 459 -28.50 18.90 4.09
N ALA A 460 -28.83 19.99 4.82
CA ALA A 460 -30.13 20.58 4.81
C ALA A 460 -30.50 21.26 3.47
N ALA A 461 -29.51 21.80 2.75
CA ALA A 461 -29.70 22.36 1.43
C ALA A 461 -30.08 21.29 0.37
N HIS A 462 -29.64 20.04 0.55
CA HIS A 462 -29.95 18.93 -0.37
C HIS A 462 -31.25 18.18 -0.08
N ASN A 463 -31.88 18.41 1.07
CA ASN A 463 -33.08 17.70 1.46
C ASN A 463 -34.30 18.67 1.55
N PRO A 464 -35.23 18.64 0.57
CA PRO A 464 -36.39 19.56 0.56
C PRO A 464 -37.39 19.36 1.71
N ARG A 465 -37.26 18.30 2.52
CA ARG A 465 -38.09 17.97 3.68
C ARG A 465 -37.42 18.25 5.03
N ALA A 466 -36.17 18.74 5.03
CA ALA A 466 -35.49 19.07 6.27
C ALA A 466 -35.99 20.39 6.81
N SER A 467 -36.07 20.52 8.14
CA SER A 467 -36.35 21.78 8.84
C SER A 467 -35.36 22.86 8.41
N ALA A 468 -35.81 24.09 8.25
CA ALA A 468 -34.99 25.22 7.79
C ALA A 468 -33.74 25.37 8.65
N HIS A 469 -32.55 25.22 8.03
CA HIS A 469 -31.29 25.45 8.72
C HIS A 469 -31.03 26.96 8.81
N PRO A 470 -30.60 27.51 9.98
CA PRO A 470 -30.47 28.95 10.18
C PRO A 470 -29.47 29.66 9.24
N TRP A 471 -28.60 28.88 8.56
CA TRP A 471 -27.63 29.42 7.60
C TRP A 471 -28.08 29.35 6.14
N ILE A 472 -29.30 28.86 5.87
CA ILE A 472 -29.84 28.77 4.51
C ILE A 472 -30.95 29.78 4.36
N GLU A 473 -30.77 30.77 3.50
CA GLU A 473 -31.78 31.74 3.12
C GLU A 473 -32.32 31.38 1.73
N ARG A 474 -33.64 31.31 1.63
CA ARG A 474 -34.34 31.12 0.35
C ARG A 474 -34.88 32.45 -0.15
N ASP A 475 -34.52 32.83 -1.34
CA ASP A 475 -35.14 33.98 -2.02
C ASP A 475 -36.59 33.63 -2.37
N PRO A 476 -37.55 34.37 -1.84
CA PRO A 476 -38.96 34.09 -2.08
C PRO A 476 -39.40 34.33 -3.55
N ALA A 477 -38.66 35.12 -4.33
CA ALA A 477 -39.00 35.45 -5.70
C ALA A 477 -38.44 34.48 -6.71
N THR A 478 -37.21 33.94 -6.48
CA THR A 478 -36.49 33.08 -7.43
C THR A 478 -36.40 31.65 -6.97
N GLY A 479 -36.69 31.34 -5.70
CA GLY A 479 -36.48 30.01 -5.11
C GLY A 479 -35.00 29.64 -4.91
N ALA A 480 -34.07 30.52 -5.25
CA ALA A 480 -32.66 30.31 -5.10
C ALA A 480 -32.24 30.20 -3.62
N GLN A 481 -31.39 29.25 -3.30
CA GLN A 481 -30.87 29.07 -1.95
C GLN A 481 -29.47 29.70 -1.85
N SER A 482 -29.27 30.54 -0.82
CA SER A 482 -27.98 31.11 -0.48
C SER A 482 -27.55 30.67 0.91
N LEU A 483 -26.26 30.33 1.05
CA LEU A 483 -25.67 29.99 2.34
C LEU A 483 -25.11 31.27 2.97
N ARG A 484 -25.74 31.74 4.08
CA ARG A 484 -25.22 32.83 4.89
C ARG A 484 -24.64 32.30 6.19
N MET A 485 -23.32 32.32 6.29
CA MET A 485 -22.62 31.93 7.50
C MET A 485 -22.41 33.16 8.38
N PRO A 486 -23.00 33.21 9.58
CA PRO A 486 -22.72 34.29 10.51
C PRO A 486 -21.22 34.27 10.90
N LEU A 487 -20.58 35.42 10.92
CA LEU A 487 -19.24 35.56 11.44
C LEU A 487 -19.24 35.18 12.93
N PRO A 488 -18.37 34.25 13.35
CA PRO A 488 -18.26 33.90 14.75
C PRO A 488 -17.79 35.10 15.57
N PRO A 489 -18.03 35.11 16.89
CA PRO A 489 -17.55 36.18 17.78
C PRO A 489 -16.06 36.44 17.60
N PRO A 490 -15.57 37.66 17.83
CA PRO A 490 -14.18 38.05 17.56
C PRO A 490 -13.11 37.12 18.23
N GLU A 491 -13.44 36.60 19.40
CA GLU A 491 -12.58 35.66 20.15
C GLU A 491 -12.44 34.31 19.43
N ILE A 492 -13.56 33.75 18.96
CA ILE A 492 -13.59 32.50 18.19
C ILE A 492 -12.94 32.71 16.81
N THR A 493 -13.14 33.87 16.20
CA THR A 493 -12.48 34.22 14.92
C THR A 493 -10.97 34.27 15.09
N ARG A 494 -10.45 34.79 16.20
CA ARG A 494 -9.04 34.83 16.52
C ARG A 494 -8.47 33.43 16.78
N GLN A 495 -9.20 32.58 17.50
CA GLN A 495 -8.82 31.18 17.76
C GLN A 495 -8.79 30.36 16.47
N LEU A 496 -9.77 30.53 15.58
CA LEU A 496 -9.80 29.90 14.27
C LEU A 496 -8.63 30.36 13.38
N ALA A 497 -8.33 31.66 13.37
CA ALA A 497 -7.20 32.20 12.62
C ALA A 497 -5.86 31.63 13.13
N ASN A 498 -5.69 31.52 14.44
CA ASN A 498 -4.51 30.93 15.05
C ASN A 498 -4.39 29.43 14.74
N ALA A 499 -5.50 28.67 14.80
CA ALA A 499 -5.52 27.26 14.46
C ALA A 499 -5.20 27.00 12.98
N LEU A 500 -5.76 27.82 12.07
CA LEU A 500 -5.45 27.75 10.64
C LEU A 500 -3.99 28.15 10.32
N ALA A 501 -3.45 29.14 11.03
CA ALA A 501 -2.04 29.52 10.90
C ALA A 501 -1.11 28.38 11.36
N ALA A 502 -1.40 27.76 12.51
CA ALA A 502 -0.66 26.62 13.02
C ALA A 502 -0.73 25.40 12.07
N LEU A 503 -1.90 25.14 11.47
CA LEU A 503 -2.07 24.09 10.46
C LEU A 503 -1.25 24.41 9.20
N ALA A 504 -1.28 25.65 8.73
CA ALA A 504 -0.53 26.08 7.57
C ALA A 504 1.00 25.99 7.80
N ASP A 505 1.47 26.34 8.99
CA ASP A 505 2.89 26.22 9.37
C ASP A 505 3.30 24.74 9.52
N THR A 506 2.43 23.90 10.04
CA THR A 506 2.67 22.43 10.12
C THR A 506 2.77 21.83 8.73
N LEU A 507 1.88 22.22 7.82
CA LEU A 507 1.90 21.78 6.42
C LEU A 507 3.12 22.31 5.67
N ARG A 508 3.58 23.55 5.96
CA ARG A 508 4.82 24.09 5.40
C ARG A 508 6.07 23.39 5.94
N GLY A 509 6.10 23.06 7.23
CA GLY A 509 7.20 22.30 7.83
C GLY A 509 7.32 20.85 7.33
N HIS A 510 6.27 20.30 6.73
CA HIS A 510 6.30 19.00 6.05
C HIS A 510 6.63 19.10 4.55
N LEU A 511 6.73 20.31 4.00
CA LEU A 511 7.04 20.58 2.59
C LEU A 511 8.48 21.09 2.38
N THR A 512 9.22 21.36 3.43
CA THR A 512 10.66 21.60 3.46
C THR A 512 11.40 20.37 3.98
#